data_055c00bb563b85b37b2b923eebef486f
#
_entry.id   055c00bb563b85b37b2b923eebef486f
#
_cell.length_a   1.000
_cell.length_b   1.000
_cell.length_c   1.000
_cell.angle_alpha   90.00
_cell.angle_beta   90.00
_cell.angle_gamma   90.00
#
_symmetry.space_group_name_H-M   'P 1'
#
loop_
_entity.id
_entity.type
_entity.pdbx_description
1 polymer ?
#
loop_
_entity_poly.entity_id
_entity_poly.type
_entity_poly.pdbx_seq_one_letter_code
_entity_poly.pdbx_strand_id
1 'polypeptide(L)'
;MSVSCHIAAPRAICWKVWTDLKDEWFCPKPWRAEVIEEDLRPGGRSAVQMFGPDGEETGPMEGVFLEVVPETLVVSTDAYASGWIPQTPFMTAVWQWAEEAEGTRFTATARHWDAEAKARHEEMGFHPGWDQMLDQYKALCEISAASA
;
A
#
# COMPACT_ATOMS: atom_id res chain seq x y z
N MET A 1 9.89 -5.19 -7.73
CA MET A 1 8.86 -4.79 -8.74
C MET A 1 8.23 -3.47 -8.32
N SER A 2 7.90 -2.61 -9.27
CA SER A 2 7.32 -1.29 -8.98
C SER A 2 6.20 -0.95 -9.94
N VAL A 3 5.24 -0.18 -9.44
CA VAL A 3 4.23 0.51 -10.24
C VAL A 3 4.27 2.00 -9.88
N SER A 4 3.94 2.87 -10.83
CA SER A 4 4.03 4.31 -10.64
C SER A 4 2.99 5.04 -11.49
N CYS A 5 2.50 6.17 -10.99
CA CYS A 5 1.62 7.04 -11.76
C CYS A 5 1.78 8.52 -11.36
N HIS A 6 1.39 9.41 -12.28
CA HIS A 6 1.18 10.81 -11.96
C HIS A 6 -0.26 11.01 -11.45
N ILE A 7 -0.40 11.74 -10.36
CA ILE A 7 -1.69 12.06 -9.74
C ILE A 7 -1.87 13.58 -9.79
N ALA A 8 -2.98 14.04 -10.34
CA ALA A 8 -3.32 15.47 -10.41
C ALA A 8 -3.88 15.98 -9.05
N ALA A 9 -3.08 15.83 -8.01
CA ALA A 9 -3.39 16.26 -6.65
C ALA A 9 -2.09 16.54 -5.88
N PRO A 10 -2.08 17.51 -4.95
CA PRO A 10 -0.90 17.78 -4.13
C PRO A 10 -0.59 16.64 -3.18
N ARG A 11 0.68 16.50 -2.79
CA ARG A 11 1.13 15.42 -1.89
C ARG A 11 0.34 15.34 -0.58
N ALA A 12 -0.05 16.47 -0.03
CA ALA A 12 -0.83 16.51 1.21
C ALA A 12 -2.16 15.78 1.07
N ILE A 13 -2.85 15.94 -0.06
CA ILE A 13 -4.11 15.24 -0.33
C ILE A 13 -3.86 13.76 -0.61
N CYS A 14 -2.85 13.43 -1.40
CA CYS A 14 -2.46 12.04 -1.65
C CYS A 14 -2.13 11.31 -0.36
N TRP A 15 -1.38 11.94 0.53
CA TRP A 15 -1.04 11.39 1.84
C TRP A 15 -2.29 11.14 2.69
N LYS A 16 -3.21 12.10 2.73
CA LYS A 16 -4.45 11.97 3.48
C LYS A 16 -5.32 10.82 2.98
N VAL A 17 -5.44 10.68 1.67
CA VAL A 17 -6.16 9.54 1.07
C VAL A 17 -5.48 8.22 1.43
N TRP A 18 -4.15 8.17 1.37
CA TRP A 18 -3.40 6.96 1.71
C TRP A 18 -3.61 6.54 3.17
N THR A 19 -3.60 7.51 4.10
CA THR A 19 -3.73 7.23 5.52
C THR A 19 -5.18 7.00 5.96
N ASP A 20 -6.11 7.79 5.47
CA ASP A 20 -7.49 7.83 6.01
C ASP A 20 -8.48 6.97 5.22
N LEU A 21 -8.22 6.70 3.94
CA LEU A 21 -9.15 6.02 3.05
C LEU A 21 -8.60 4.69 2.51
N LYS A 22 -7.67 4.05 3.20
CA LYS A 22 -7.04 2.82 2.72
C LYS A 22 -8.05 1.70 2.41
N ASP A 23 -9.11 1.60 3.18
CA ASP A 23 -10.16 0.61 2.95
C ASP A 23 -10.81 0.74 1.57
N GLU A 24 -10.79 1.93 0.98
CA GLU A 24 -11.47 2.21 -0.28
C GLU A 24 -10.62 1.93 -1.52
N TRP A 25 -9.29 1.85 -1.38
CA TRP A 25 -8.42 1.71 -2.55
C TRP A 25 -7.40 0.56 -2.47
N PHE A 26 -7.12 0.02 -1.28
CA PHE A 26 -5.96 -0.84 -1.05
C PHE A 26 -5.96 -2.15 -1.83
N CYS A 27 -7.10 -2.71 -2.15
CA CYS A 27 -7.12 -3.94 -2.96
C CYS A 27 -8.00 -3.80 -4.19
N PRO A 28 -7.69 -4.57 -5.28
CA PRO A 28 -8.47 -4.51 -6.50
C PRO A 28 -9.93 -4.94 -6.27
N LYS A 29 -10.88 -4.11 -6.69
CA LYS A 29 -12.29 -4.48 -6.69
C LYS A 29 -12.52 -5.69 -7.61
N PRO A 30 -13.44 -6.62 -7.30
CA PRO A 30 -14.47 -6.56 -6.25
C PRO A 30 -14.00 -6.97 -4.85
N TRP A 31 -12.73 -7.27 -4.64
CA TRP A 31 -12.17 -7.47 -3.30
C TRP A 31 -12.22 -6.16 -2.53
N ARG A 32 -12.31 -6.24 -1.20
CA ARG A 32 -12.26 -5.08 -0.31
C ARG A 32 -11.27 -5.30 0.80
N ALA A 33 -10.75 -4.21 1.35
CA ALA A 33 -9.83 -4.23 2.47
C ALA A 33 -10.47 -3.62 3.71
N GLU A 34 -10.07 -4.10 4.88
CA GLU A 34 -10.35 -3.47 6.16
C GLU A 34 -9.02 -3.28 6.91
N VAL A 35 -8.71 -2.06 7.27
CA VAL A 35 -7.56 -1.76 8.11
C VAL A 35 -7.89 -2.14 9.55
N ILE A 36 -7.12 -3.06 10.10
CA ILE A 36 -7.26 -3.48 11.51
C ILE A 36 -6.52 -2.50 12.41
N GLU A 37 -5.29 -2.19 12.06
CA GLU A 37 -4.48 -1.20 12.76
C GLU A 37 -3.41 -0.64 11.83
N GLU A 38 -3.16 0.66 11.93
CA GLU A 38 -2.10 1.34 11.18
C GLU A 38 -1.45 2.39 12.08
N ASP A 39 -0.42 1.95 12.79
CA ASP A 39 0.35 2.81 13.69
C ASP A 39 1.58 3.34 12.93
N LEU A 40 1.43 4.51 12.31
CA LEU A 40 2.40 5.11 11.40
C LEU A 40 3.62 5.68 12.13
N ARG A 41 4.44 4.79 12.64
CA ARG A 41 5.74 5.09 13.25
C ARG A 41 6.68 3.88 13.10
N PRO A 42 7.99 4.05 13.18
CA PRO A 42 8.92 2.92 13.17
C PRO A 42 8.57 1.91 14.27
N GLY A 43 8.42 0.65 13.89
CA GLY A 43 7.99 -0.43 14.79
C GLY A 43 6.48 -0.50 15.02
N GLY A 44 5.70 0.45 14.52
CA GLY A 44 4.25 0.44 14.65
C GLY A 44 3.60 -0.68 13.85
N ARG A 45 2.46 -1.18 14.35
CA ARG A 45 1.75 -2.28 13.71
C ARG A 45 1.08 -1.85 12.40
N SER A 46 1.22 -2.67 11.38
CA SER A 46 0.47 -2.59 10.13
C SER A 46 -0.32 -3.88 9.97
N ALA A 47 -1.64 -3.81 10.03
CA ALA A 47 -2.49 -4.98 9.90
C ALA A 47 -3.70 -4.65 9.03
N VAL A 48 -3.88 -5.42 7.97
CA VAL A 48 -4.96 -5.28 7.00
C VAL A 48 -5.52 -6.65 6.69
N GLN A 49 -6.83 -6.75 6.54
CA GLN A 49 -7.49 -7.97 6.09
C GLN A 49 -8.22 -7.70 4.78
N MET A 50 -8.16 -8.63 3.84
CA MET A 50 -8.89 -8.54 2.59
C MET A 50 -10.01 -9.57 2.53
N PHE A 51 -11.11 -9.18 1.89
CA PHE A 51 -12.31 -9.99 1.72
C PHE A 51 -12.66 -10.05 0.24
N GLY A 52 -12.90 -11.26 -0.25
CA GLY A 52 -13.34 -11.49 -1.62
C GLY A 52 -14.87 -11.39 -1.77
N PRO A 53 -15.35 -11.32 -3.03
CA PRO A 53 -16.78 -11.15 -3.32
C PRO A 53 -17.63 -12.38 -2.98
N ASP A 54 -17.01 -13.55 -2.85
CA ASP A 54 -17.70 -14.81 -2.58
C ASP A 54 -17.46 -15.32 -1.15
N GLY A 55 -17.12 -14.41 -0.22
CA GLY A 55 -16.89 -14.74 1.18
C GLY A 55 -15.47 -15.16 1.51
N GLU A 56 -14.53 -15.02 0.57
CA GLU A 56 -13.12 -15.32 0.82
C GLU A 56 -12.53 -14.32 1.83
N GLU A 57 -11.61 -14.79 2.66
CA GLU A 57 -10.89 -13.97 3.64
C GLU A 57 -9.41 -14.36 3.60
N THR A 58 -8.52 -13.36 3.57
CA THR A 58 -7.07 -13.62 3.62
C THR A 58 -6.56 -13.91 5.02
N GLY A 59 -7.36 -13.58 6.04
CA GLY A 59 -6.85 -13.44 7.38
C GLY A 59 -6.02 -12.14 7.52
N PRO A 60 -5.67 -11.75 8.75
CA PRO A 60 -4.88 -10.54 8.95
C PRO A 60 -3.50 -10.65 8.32
N MET A 61 -3.16 -9.69 7.46
CA MET A 61 -1.81 -9.52 6.93
C MET A 61 -1.09 -8.57 7.87
N GLU A 62 -0.16 -9.11 8.65
CA GLU A 62 0.52 -8.37 9.69
C GLU A 62 1.95 -8.03 9.35
N GLY A 63 2.37 -6.85 9.75
CA GLY A 63 3.72 -6.39 9.63
C GLY A 63 3.99 -5.18 10.53
N VAL A 64 5.11 -4.53 10.27
CA VAL A 64 5.51 -3.31 10.96
C VAL A 64 5.94 -2.26 9.96
N PHE A 65 5.82 -0.99 10.36
CA PHE A 65 6.46 0.10 9.64
C PHE A 65 7.94 0.18 10.05
N LEU A 66 8.80 0.38 9.07
CA LEU A 66 10.25 0.57 9.28
C LEU A 66 10.63 2.05 9.23
N GLU A 67 10.03 2.79 8.30
CA GLU A 67 10.31 4.20 8.11
C GLU A 67 9.02 4.93 7.73
N VAL A 68 8.77 6.08 8.32
CA VAL A 68 7.61 6.92 8.01
C VAL A 68 8.06 8.38 7.96
N VAL A 69 8.01 8.95 6.76
CA VAL A 69 8.23 10.38 6.51
C VAL A 69 6.96 10.91 5.87
N PRO A 70 6.12 11.64 6.60
CA PRO A 70 4.83 12.13 6.09
C PRO A 70 4.95 12.79 4.72
N GLU A 71 4.01 12.48 3.82
CA GLU A 71 3.92 13.00 2.45
C GLU A 71 5.10 12.63 1.53
N THR A 72 6.03 11.78 1.97
CA THR A 72 7.27 11.49 1.24
C THR A 72 7.55 10.01 1.10
N LEU A 73 7.55 9.26 2.21
CA LEU A 73 8.02 7.87 2.21
C LEU A 73 7.39 7.07 3.34
N VAL A 74 6.92 5.87 3.01
CA VAL A 74 6.59 4.85 4.00
C VAL A 74 7.25 3.55 3.56
N VAL A 75 7.92 2.88 4.49
CA VAL A 75 8.46 1.53 4.30
C VAL A 75 7.80 0.62 5.31
N SER A 76 7.22 -0.48 4.83
CA SER A 76 6.61 -1.51 5.68
C SER A 76 7.12 -2.89 5.30
N THR A 77 7.12 -3.82 6.25
CA THR A 77 7.60 -5.18 6.02
C THR A 77 6.78 -6.19 6.79
N ASP A 78 6.65 -7.39 6.25
CA ASP A 78 6.08 -8.55 6.94
C ASP A 78 7.14 -9.45 7.58
N ALA A 79 8.41 -9.02 7.58
CA ALA A 79 9.48 -9.77 8.24
C ALA A 79 9.33 -9.81 9.77
N TYR A 80 8.55 -8.88 10.32
CA TYR A 80 8.25 -8.81 11.76
C TYR A 80 6.78 -8.51 12.00
N ALA A 81 6.23 -9.10 13.06
CA ALA A 81 5.02 -8.63 13.69
C ALA A 81 5.36 -7.58 14.75
N SER A 82 4.35 -6.86 15.25
CA SER A 82 4.52 -5.88 16.32
C SER A 82 5.25 -6.48 17.53
N GLY A 83 6.16 -5.69 18.12
CA GLY A 83 7.04 -6.16 19.19
C GLY A 83 8.31 -6.84 18.67
N TRP A 84 8.62 -6.66 17.39
CA TRP A 84 9.81 -7.22 16.72
C TRP A 84 9.85 -8.75 16.74
N ILE A 85 8.67 -9.38 16.66
CA ILE A 85 8.53 -10.83 16.58
C ILE A 85 8.80 -11.26 15.13
N PRO A 86 9.83 -12.06 14.85
CA PRO A 86 10.14 -12.49 13.48
C PRO A 86 9.02 -13.30 12.85
N GLN A 87 8.77 -13.04 11.58
CA GLN A 87 7.86 -13.80 10.75
C GLN A 87 8.59 -14.30 9.50
N THR A 88 8.01 -15.27 8.79
CA THR A 88 8.53 -15.67 7.48
C THR A 88 8.31 -14.53 6.50
N PRO A 89 9.37 -13.90 5.98
CA PRO A 89 9.22 -12.72 5.15
C PRO A 89 8.73 -13.09 3.74
N PHE A 90 7.84 -12.25 3.21
CA PHE A 90 7.43 -12.31 1.82
C PHE A 90 7.93 -11.09 1.06
N MET A 91 7.59 -9.89 1.52
CA MET A 91 8.03 -8.65 0.88
C MET A 91 8.16 -7.48 1.86
N THR A 92 8.97 -6.52 1.41
CA THR A 92 8.99 -5.17 1.98
C THR A 92 8.39 -4.21 0.96
N ALA A 93 7.41 -3.42 1.37
CA ALA A 93 6.75 -2.45 0.52
C ALA A 93 7.34 -1.05 0.75
N VAL A 94 7.58 -0.33 -0.32
CA VAL A 94 8.08 1.05 -0.29
C VAL A 94 7.10 1.93 -1.04
N TRP A 95 6.52 2.91 -0.36
CA TRP A 95 5.53 3.85 -0.88
C TRP A 95 6.16 5.24 -0.90
N GLN A 96 6.15 5.90 -2.07
CA GLN A 96 6.85 7.17 -2.24
C GLN A 96 5.98 8.20 -2.94
N TRP A 97 6.07 9.43 -2.49
CA TRP A 97 5.40 10.59 -3.05
C TRP A 97 6.44 11.66 -3.37
N ALA A 98 6.46 12.15 -4.61
CA ALA A 98 7.34 13.22 -5.04
C ALA A 98 6.53 14.27 -5.81
N GLU A 99 6.90 15.54 -5.68
CA GLU A 99 6.28 16.59 -6.48
C GLU A 99 6.61 16.38 -7.96
N GLU A 100 5.61 16.51 -8.82
CA GLU A 100 5.77 16.39 -10.26
C GLU A 100 4.69 17.17 -11.00
N ALA A 101 5.08 18.12 -11.86
CA ALA A 101 4.20 18.80 -12.82
C ALA A 101 2.80 19.15 -12.27
N GLU A 102 2.73 20.00 -11.27
CA GLU A 102 1.49 20.45 -10.60
C GLU A 102 0.71 19.31 -9.92
N GLY A 103 1.38 18.24 -9.57
CA GLY A 103 0.77 17.09 -8.92
C GLY A 103 1.81 16.29 -8.17
N THR A 104 1.58 14.97 -8.15
CA THR A 104 2.38 14.04 -7.39
C THR A 104 2.75 12.82 -8.26
N ARG A 105 4.02 12.44 -8.23
CA ARG A 105 4.45 11.11 -8.69
C ARG A 105 4.35 10.16 -7.52
N PHE A 106 3.49 9.16 -7.62
CA PHE A 106 3.36 8.10 -6.63
C PHE A 106 4.00 6.83 -7.15
N THR A 107 4.85 6.21 -6.33
CA THR A 107 5.52 4.95 -6.67
C THR A 107 5.33 3.94 -5.55
N ALA A 108 4.87 2.76 -5.89
CA ALA A 108 4.75 1.63 -4.98
C ALA A 108 5.69 0.52 -5.42
N THR A 109 6.57 0.08 -4.54
CA THR A 109 7.59 -0.93 -4.81
C THR A 109 7.45 -2.11 -3.86
N ALA A 110 7.48 -3.32 -4.39
CA ALA A 110 7.58 -4.55 -3.61
C ALA A 110 8.99 -5.13 -3.78
N ARG A 111 9.70 -5.30 -2.66
CA ARG A 111 11.00 -5.96 -2.58
C ARG A 111 10.81 -7.30 -1.91
N HIS A 112 11.20 -8.36 -2.58
CA HIS A 112 10.96 -9.72 -2.12
C HIS A 112 12.18 -10.29 -1.42
N TRP A 113 11.93 -11.24 -0.52
CA TRP A 113 12.97 -11.93 0.23
C TRP A 113 13.97 -12.64 -0.67
N ASP A 114 13.46 -13.31 -1.71
CA ASP A 114 14.27 -14.04 -2.68
C ASP A 114 13.58 -14.07 -4.05
N ALA A 115 14.23 -14.66 -5.03
CA ALA A 115 13.71 -14.78 -6.38
C ALA A 115 12.45 -15.64 -6.46
N GLU A 116 12.30 -16.64 -5.59
CA GLU A 116 11.12 -17.50 -5.54
C GLU A 116 9.90 -16.72 -5.04
N ALA A 117 10.06 -15.94 -3.98
CA ALA A 117 8.98 -15.07 -3.48
C ALA A 117 8.55 -14.05 -4.52
N LYS A 118 9.50 -13.46 -5.25
CA LYS A 118 9.21 -12.54 -6.35
C LYS A 118 8.41 -13.23 -7.46
N ALA A 119 8.86 -14.39 -7.92
CA ALA A 119 8.18 -15.16 -8.97
C ALA A 119 6.76 -15.55 -8.54
N ARG A 120 6.58 -15.98 -7.29
CA ARG A 120 5.27 -16.32 -6.73
C ARG A 120 4.33 -15.11 -6.72
N HIS A 121 4.83 -13.92 -6.37
CA HIS A 121 4.03 -12.70 -6.39
C HIS A 121 3.65 -12.29 -7.83
N GLU A 122 4.55 -12.47 -8.79
CA GLU A 122 4.24 -12.26 -10.20
C GLU A 122 3.12 -13.21 -10.68
N GLU A 123 3.19 -14.49 -10.33
CA GLU A 123 2.16 -15.49 -10.65
C GLU A 123 0.81 -15.18 -9.99
N MET A 124 0.81 -14.58 -8.81
CA MET A 124 -0.39 -14.11 -8.12
C MET A 124 -1.04 -12.89 -8.78
N GLY A 125 -0.39 -12.31 -9.81
CA GLY A 125 -0.90 -11.16 -10.53
C GLY A 125 -0.46 -9.82 -9.96
N PHE A 126 0.81 -9.69 -9.57
CA PHE A 126 1.36 -8.43 -9.05
C PHE A 126 1.04 -7.23 -9.94
N HIS A 127 1.47 -7.26 -11.20
CA HIS A 127 1.31 -6.10 -12.07
C HIS A 127 -0.15 -5.72 -12.30
N PRO A 128 -1.04 -6.62 -12.77
CA PRO A 128 -2.45 -6.23 -12.95
C PRO A 128 -3.13 -5.83 -11.63
N GLY A 129 -2.81 -6.50 -10.52
CA GLY A 129 -3.40 -6.19 -9.22
C GLY A 129 -2.95 -4.84 -8.67
N TRP A 130 -1.66 -4.59 -8.68
CA TRP A 130 -1.10 -3.32 -8.17
C TRP A 130 -1.41 -2.15 -9.10
N ASP A 131 -1.45 -2.37 -10.42
CA ASP A 131 -1.89 -1.33 -11.36
C ASP A 131 -3.34 -0.94 -11.12
N GLN A 132 -4.23 -1.89 -10.91
CA GLN A 132 -5.64 -1.61 -10.59
C GLN A 132 -5.78 -0.88 -9.25
N MET A 133 -5.05 -1.31 -8.23
CA MET A 133 -5.00 -0.63 -6.92
C MET A 133 -4.54 0.82 -7.08
N LEU A 134 -3.51 1.02 -7.89
CA LEU A 134 -2.96 2.34 -8.17
C LEU A 134 -3.98 3.24 -8.86
N ASP A 135 -4.72 2.72 -9.83
CA ASP A 135 -5.78 3.46 -10.52
C ASP A 135 -6.89 3.86 -9.55
N GLN A 136 -7.28 2.98 -8.64
CA GLN A 136 -8.27 3.27 -7.59
C GLN A 136 -7.79 4.38 -6.66
N TYR A 137 -6.54 4.31 -6.22
CA TYR A 137 -5.91 5.32 -5.38
C TYR A 137 -5.85 6.69 -6.07
N LYS A 138 -5.34 6.71 -7.30
CA LYS A 138 -5.26 7.93 -8.12
C LYS A 138 -6.64 8.59 -8.27
N ALA A 139 -7.66 7.82 -8.59
CA ALA A 139 -9.02 8.33 -8.75
C ALA A 139 -9.53 9.01 -7.47
N LEU A 140 -9.32 8.39 -6.31
CA LEU A 140 -9.72 8.97 -5.02
C LEU A 140 -8.95 10.27 -4.70
N CYS A 141 -7.65 10.30 -4.99
CA CYS A 141 -6.83 11.48 -4.78
C CYS A 141 -7.32 12.66 -5.63
N GLU A 142 -7.61 12.41 -6.90
CA GLU A 142 -8.05 13.45 -7.84
C GLU A 142 -9.45 13.95 -7.52
N ILE A 143 -10.35 13.07 -7.10
CA ILE A 143 -11.69 13.46 -6.62
C ILE A 143 -11.56 14.31 -5.35
N SER A 144 -10.73 13.91 -4.41
CA SER A 144 -10.50 14.63 -3.15
C SER A 144 -9.91 16.02 -3.41
N ALA A 145 -8.98 16.15 -4.36
CA ALA A 145 -8.39 17.41 -4.75
C ALA A 145 -9.42 18.35 -5.40
N ALA A 146 -10.31 17.81 -6.23
CA ALA A 146 -11.36 18.60 -6.89
C ALA A 146 -12.42 19.11 -5.89
N SER A 147 -12.56 18.45 -4.74
CA SER A 147 -13.53 18.82 -3.69
C SER A 147 -12.93 19.70 -2.59
N ALA A 148 -11.63 19.96 -2.66
CA ALA A 148 -10.90 20.72 -1.66
C ALA A 148 -11.03 22.24 -1.86
#